data_e738f730f9c045796824a31fc5b529dd
#
_entry.id   e738f730f9c045796824a31fc5b529dd
#
_cell.length_a   1.000
_cell.length_b   1.000
_cell.length_c   1.000
_cell.angle_alpha   90.00
_cell.angle_beta   90.00
_cell.angle_gamma   90.00
#
_symmetry.space_group_name_H-M   'P 1'
#
loop_
_entity.id
_entity.type
_entity.pdbx_description
1 polymer ?
#
loop_
_entity_poly.entity_id
_entity_poly.type
_entity_poly.pdbx_seq_one_letter_code
_entity_poly.pdbx_strand_id
1 'polypeptide(L)'
;MKARNILAASMSAVMLLSFAGCDLLNRKIDVDKLDEISEDEWVDALEEIGLDENEYYAYANDSFSFSDGSTFKVDYEIDADSQLCTYYYSKFSDTEQAGELFEYYEELYSDVLSNNGGKFSGTKGYDSDEDSGYIVLNGDFEDEDSYSPYYDVLIWKDNVVIMAYLSNINSESEVSTAKKEIDSFLDALGYPKP
;
A
#
# COMPACT_ATOMS: atom_id res chain seq x y z
N MET A 1 -24.30 16.17 9.01
CA MET A 1 -24.36 14.95 8.22
C MET A 1 -24.65 15.14 6.72
N LYS A 2 -24.52 16.29 6.08
CA LYS A 2 -24.78 16.48 4.63
C LYS A 2 -23.61 17.15 3.88
N ALA A 3 -22.52 17.46 4.54
CA ALA A 3 -21.39 18.14 3.92
C ALA A 3 -20.22 17.17 3.54
N ARG A 4 -20.12 16.01 4.21
CA ARG A 4 -19.03 15.04 3.96
C ARG A 4 -19.21 14.27 2.64
N ASN A 5 -20.43 13.88 2.29
CA ASN A 5 -20.72 13.13 1.06
C ASN A 5 -20.47 13.92 -0.25
N ILE A 6 -20.29 15.25 -0.16
CA ILE A 6 -20.02 16.09 -1.34
C ILE A 6 -18.51 16.14 -1.64
N LEU A 7 -17.65 15.93 -0.63
CA LEU A 7 -16.20 15.94 -0.84
C LEU A 7 -15.70 14.63 -1.48
N ALA A 8 -16.19 13.47 -1.04
CA ALA A 8 -15.82 12.19 -1.63
C ALA A 8 -16.23 12.09 -3.11
N ALA A 9 -17.46 12.51 -3.45
CA ALA A 9 -17.95 12.51 -4.82
C ALA A 9 -17.23 13.53 -5.73
N SER A 10 -16.64 14.60 -5.17
CA SER A 10 -15.93 15.62 -5.96
C SER A 10 -14.46 15.26 -6.25
N MET A 11 -13.80 14.50 -5.37
CA MET A 11 -12.44 14.03 -5.64
C MET A 11 -12.40 12.96 -6.73
N SER A 12 -13.32 11.97 -6.70
CA SER A 12 -13.41 10.96 -7.75
C SER A 12 -13.63 11.55 -9.16
N ALA A 13 -14.36 12.67 -9.27
CA ALA A 13 -14.65 13.31 -10.55
C ALA A 13 -13.48 14.16 -11.10
N VAL A 14 -12.61 14.66 -10.25
CA VAL A 14 -11.45 15.49 -10.68
C VAL A 14 -10.29 14.63 -11.14
N MET A 15 -10.08 13.43 -10.54
CA MET A 15 -9.01 12.52 -10.95
C MET A 15 -9.26 11.84 -12.30
N LEU A 16 -10.51 11.62 -12.70
CA LEU A 16 -10.84 11.02 -14.01
C LEU A 16 -10.46 11.91 -15.22
N LEU A 17 -10.18 13.20 -15.04
CA LEU A 17 -9.86 14.13 -16.13
C LEU A 17 -8.36 14.35 -16.36
N SER A 18 -7.49 13.93 -15.41
CA SER A 18 -6.03 14.08 -15.53
C SER A 18 -5.32 12.92 -16.22
N PHE A 19 -5.99 11.78 -16.41
CA PHE A 19 -5.37 10.54 -16.92
C PHE A 19 -5.50 10.31 -18.44
N ALA A 20 -5.90 11.32 -19.22
CA ALA A 20 -6.10 11.19 -20.68
C ALA A 20 -4.82 11.14 -21.53
N GLY A 21 -3.71 10.67 -20.97
CA GLY A 21 -2.47 10.65 -21.72
C GLY A 21 -1.38 9.74 -21.18
N CYS A 22 -1.59 8.42 -21.20
CA CYS A 22 -0.62 7.32 -21.23
C CYS A 22 -1.22 6.04 -20.60
N ASP A 23 -2.24 5.46 -21.23
CA ASP A 23 -2.90 4.22 -20.78
C ASP A 23 -1.99 2.97 -20.73
N LEU A 24 -0.76 3.07 -21.22
CA LEU A 24 0.17 1.92 -21.29
C LEU A 24 1.00 1.72 -20.00
N LEU A 25 1.00 2.67 -19.08
CA LEU A 25 1.83 2.62 -17.86
C LEU A 25 1.02 2.51 -16.56
N ASN A 26 -0.29 2.63 -16.60
CA ASN A 26 -1.13 2.55 -15.42
C ASN A 26 -1.78 1.16 -15.31
N ARG A 27 -1.56 0.49 -14.22
CA ARG A 27 -2.29 -0.73 -13.87
C ARG A 27 -3.63 -0.34 -13.27
N LYS A 28 -4.70 -0.96 -13.75
CA LYS A 28 -6.04 -0.82 -13.16
C LYS A 28 -6.43 -2.13 -12.49
N ILE A 29 -6.80 -2.03 -11.24
CA ILE A 29 -7.30 -3.13 -10.40
C ILE A 29 -8.78 -2.84 -10.14
N ASP A 30 -9.59 -3.86 -10.18
CA ASP A 30 -11.01 -3.76 -9.88
C ASP A 30 -11.17 -3.91 -8.35
N VAL A 31 -11.36 -2.78 -7.66
CA VAL A 31 -11.43 -2.72 -6.19
C VAL A 31 -12.61 -3.52 -5.63
N ASP A 32 -13.69 -3.67 -6.40
CA ASP A 32 -14.85 -4.49 -6.01
C ASP A 32 -14.51 -5.99 -5.88
N LYS A 33 -13.35 -6.40 -6.37
CA LYS A 33 -12.86 -7.79 -6.34
C LYS A 33 -11.70 -8.00 -5.36
N LEU A 34 -11.39 -7.02 -4.56
CA LEU A 34 -10.45 -7.20 -3.46
C LEU A 34 -11.15 -7.99 -2.36
N ASP A 35 -10.55 -9.09 -1.94
CA ASP A 35 -11.04 -9.89 -0.82
C ASP A 35 -10.47 -9.35 0.50
N GLU A 36 -11.25 -9.39 1.57
CA GLU A 36 -10.75 -9.17 2.92
C GLU A 36 -9.82 -10.34 3.30
N ILE A 37 -8.63 -10.03 3.80
CA ILE A 37 -7.67 -11.02 4.28
C ILE A 37 -7.73 -11.09 5.80
N SER A 38 -7.90 -12.29 6.32
CA SER A 38 -7.82 -12.54 7.75
C SER A 38 -6.36 -12.54 8.26
N GLU A 39 -6.21 -12.37 9.56
CA GLU A 39 -4.91 -12.49 10.24
C GLU A 39 -4.22 -13.83 9.95
N ASP A 40 -4.97 -14.94 10.03
CA ASP A 40 -4.42 -16.29 9.80
C ASP A 40 -3.90 -16.42 8.35
N GLU A 41 -4.65 -15.95 7.35
CA GLU A 41 -4.23 -15.97 5.94
C GLU A 41 -2.99 -15.12 5.69
N TRP A 42 -2.87 -13.99 6.39
CA TRP A 42 -1.71 -13.12 6.27
C TRP A 42 -0.46 -13.77 6.90
N VAL A 43 -0.59 -14.40 8.07
CA VAL A 43 0.49 -15.15 8.73
C VAL A 43 0.90 -16.36 7.88
N ASP A 44 -0.05 -17.13 7.37
CA ASP A 44 0.22 -18.26 6.47
C ASP A 44 1.03 -17.79 5.22
N ALA A 45 0.72 -16.62 4.66
CA ALA A 45 1.46 -16.06 3.53
C ALA A 45 2.90 -15.65 3.88
N LEU A 46 3.15 -15.14 5.09
CA LEU A 46 4.51 -14.88 5.58
C LEU A 46 5.32 -16.18 5.73
N GLU A 47 4.71 -17.22 6.32
CA GLU A 47 5.35 -18.53 6.47
C GLU A 47 5.68 -19.16 5.10
N GLU A 48 4.81 -18.97 4.08
CA GLU A 48 5.06 -19.47 2.72
C GLU A 48 6.30 -18.82 2.08
N ILE A 49 6.58 -17.57 2.37
CA ILE A 49 7.81 -16.89 1.90
C ILE A 49 9.03 -17.15 2.79
N GLY A 50 8.87 -17.89 3.89
CA GLY A 50 9.94 -18.36 4.75
C GLY A 50 10.22 -17.48 5.96
N LEU A 51 9.34 -16.54 6.31
CA LEU A 51 9.37 -15.81 7.57
C LEU A 51 8.73 -16.67 8.66
N ASP A 52 9.39 -16.81 9.80
CA ASP A 52 8.90 -17.59 10.92
C ASP A 52 8.39 -16.69 12.08
N GLU A 53 7.78 -17.30 13.10
CA GLU A 53 7.21 -16.59 14.25
C GLU A 53 8.19 -15.70 15.04
N ASN A 54 9.48 -15.72 14.73
CA ASN A 54 10.48 -14.84 15.35
C ASN A 54 10.77 -13.60 14.49
N GLU A 55 10.22 -13.51 13.29
CA GLU A 55 10.46 -12.46 12.29
C GLU A 55 9.27 -11.53 12.12
N TYR A 56 8.17 -11.79 12.85
CA TYR A 56 7.04 -10.87 12.91
C TYR A 56 6.57 -10.64 14.35
N TYR A 57 5.96 -9.49 14.56
CA TYR A 57 5.49 -9.02 15.88
C TYR A 57 4.02 -8.61 15.78
N ALA A 58 3.22 -9.09 16.73
CA ALA A 58 1.80 -8.77 16.82
C ALA A 58 1.52 -7.84 18.00
N TYR A 59 0.76 -6.80 17.74
CA TYR A 59 0.39 -5.78 18.71
C TYR A 59 -1.12 -5.63 18.78
N ALA A 60 -1.68 -5.56 19.98
CA ALA A 60 -3.10 -5.30 20.18
C ALA A 60 -3.29 -3.91 20.81
N ASN A 61 -4.29 -3.17 20.32
CA ASN A 61 -4.62 -1.81 20.77
C ASN A 61 -3.43 -0.84 20.70
N ASP A 62 -2.75 -0.82 19.60
CA ASP A 62 -1.60 0.06 19.34
C ASP A 62 -1.98 1.31 18.57
N SER A 63 -1.00 2.13 18.22
CA SER A 63 -1.19 3.32 17.40
C SER A 63 0.04 3.64 16.58
N PHE A 64 -0.17 3.88 15.29
CA PHE A 64 0.84 4.49 14.43
C PHE A 64 0.96 5.98 14.73
N SER A 65 2.17 6.48 14.85
CA SER A 65 2.44 7.91 14.96
C SER A 65 3.46 8.32 13.91
N PHE A 66 3.08 9.26 13.08
CA PHE A 66 3.90 9.78 12.01
C PHE A 66 4.64 11.07 12.43
N SER A 67 5.69 11.42 11.70
CA SER A 67 6.54 12.58 12.00
C SER A 67 5.84 13.93 11.90
N ASP A 68 4.73 14.01 11.18
CA ASP A 68 3.87 15.18 11.05
C ASP A 68 2.90 15.36 12.24
N GLY A 69 2.85 14.36 13.13
CA GLY A 69 1.98 14.31 14.31
C GLY A 69 0.65 13.57 14.09
N SER A 70 0.41 13.03 12.87
CA SER A 70 -0.75 12.17 12.61
C SER A 70 -0.64 10.88 13.42
N THR A 71 -1.76 10.40 13.95
CA THR A 71 -1.84 9.19 14.76
C THR A 71 -3.09 8.39 14.41
N PHE A 72 -2.90 7.11 14.10
CA PHE A 72 -3.98 6.16 13.77
C PHE A 72 -4.00 5.05 14.81
N LYS A 73 -5.15 4.78 15.39
CA LYS A 73 -5.34 3.70 16.36
C LYS A 73 -5.73 2.42 15.63
N VAL A 74 -5.04 1.34 15.94
CA VAL A 74 -5.31 0.02 15.41
C VAL A 74 -5.77 -0.92 16.54
N ASP A 75 -6.76 -1.73 16.26
CA ASP A 75 -7.19 -2.77 17.20
C ASP A 75 -6.19 -3.91 17.24
N TYR A 76 -5.60 -4.21 16.07
CA TYR A 76 -4.60 -5.25 15.93
C TYR A 76 -3.67 -4.94 14.76
N GLU A 77 -2.38 -5.18 14.95
CA GLU A 77 -1.34 -5.00 13.94
C GLU A 77 -0.36 -6.16 13.99
N ILE A 78 0.09 -6.58 12.83
CA ILE A 78 1.28 -7.42 12.69
C ILE A 78 2.24 -6.69 11.78
N ASP A 79 3.47 -6.52 12.22
CA ASP A 79 4.59 -6.09 11.40
C ASP A 79 5.59 -7.23 11.22
N ALA A 80 6.12 -7.38 10.02
CA ALA A 80 7.12 -8.36 9.69
C ALA A 80 8.19 -7.73 8.81
N ASP A 81 9.43 -7.97 9.14
CA ASP A 81 10.59 -7.52 8.38
C ASP A 81 11.39 -8.73 7.91
N SER A 82 11.55 -8.84 6.60
CA SER A 82 12.63 -9.63 6.03
C SER A 82 13.91 -8.78 5.92
N GLN A 83 14.96 -9.36 5.35
CA GLN A 83 16.19 -8.61 5.09
C GLN A 83 15.98 -7.41 4.15
N LEU A 84 15.05 -7.50 3.19
CA LEU A 84 14.89 -6.57 2.07
C LEU A 84 13.48 -6.00 1.93
N CYS A 85 12.51 -6.51 2.68
CA CYS A 85 11.10 -6.14 2.57
C CYS A 85 10.49 -5.93 3.94
N THR A 86 9.48 -5.06 3.99
CA THR A 86 8.65 -4.83 5.17
C THR A 86 7.19 -5.10 4.82
N TYR A 87 6.46 -5.73 5.73
CA TYR A 87 5.07 -6.15 5.58
C TYR A 87 4.26 -5.69 6.78
N TYR A 88 3.08 -5.13 6.55
CA TYR A 88 2.13 -4.73 7.58
C TYR A 88 0.75 -5.31 7.33
N TYR A 89 0.13 -5.77 8.41
CA TYR A 89 -1.30 -6.04 8.50
C TYR A 89 -1.87 -5.19 9.62
N SER A 90 -2.81 -4.33 9.30
CA SER A 90 -3.41 -3.42 10.27
C SER A 90 -4.93 -3.56 10.24
N LYS A 91 -5.51 -3.95 11.38
CA LYS A 91 -6.95 -4.07 11.56
C LYS A 91 -7.48 -2.96 12.45
N PHE A 92 -8.50 -2.29 11.99
CA PHE A 92 -9.14 -1.15 12.66
C PHE A 92 -10.50 -1.53 13.24
N SER A 93 -11.06 -0.69 14.12
CA SER A 93 -12.38 -0.89 14.70
C SER A 93 -13.52 -0.76 13.67
N ASP A 94 -13.28 -0.01 12.60
CA ASP A 94 -14.24 0.22 11.52
C ASP A 94 -13.55 0.63 10.21
N THR A 95 -14.31 0.59 9.13
CA THR A 95 -13.87 0.94 7.77
C THR A 95 -13.46 2.42 7.64
N GLU A 96 -14.07 3.34 8.39
CA GLU A 96 -13.75 4.78 8.31
C GLU A 96 -12.29 5.01 8.77
N GLN A 97 -11.86 4.36 9.85
CA GLN A 97 -10.50 4.50 10.37
C GLN A 97 -9.44 3.85 9.45
N ALA A 98 -9.76 2.70 8.86
CA ALA A 98 -8.90 2.07 7.87
C ALA A 98 -8.75 2.95 6.62
N GLY A 99 -9.84 3.53 6.14
CA GLY A 99 -9.84 4.48 5.04
C GLY A 99 -9.04 5.76 5.34
N GLU A 100 -9.09 6.29 6.56
CA GLU A 100 -8.27 7.44 6.97
C GLU A 100 -6.76 7.14 6.88
N LEU A 101 -6.33 5.93 7.26
CA LEU A 101 -4.92 5.53 7.07
C LEU A 101 -4.58 5.37 5.58
N PHE A 102 -5.47 4.79 4.79
CA PHE A 102 -5.27 4.65 3.36
C PHE A 102 -5.14 6.03 2.67
N GLU A 103 -6.03 6.98 2.98
CA GLU A 103 -5.97 8.36 2.47
C GLU A 103 -4.66 9.07 2.86
N TYR A 104 -4.17 8.82 4.09
CA TYR A 104 -2.89 9.36 4.52
C TYR A 104 -1.72 8.84 3.66
N TYR A 105 -1.69 7.55 3.36
CA TYR A 105 -0.69 6.98 2.46
C TYR A 105 -0.87 7.46 1.01
N GLU A 106 -2.10 7.68 0.55
CA GLU A 106 -2.35 8.31 -0.74
C GLU A 106 -1.67 9.67 -0.84
N GLU A 107 -1.80 10.50 0.20
CA GLU A 107 -1.12 11.81 0.24
C GLU A 107 0.40 11.66 0.22
N LEU A 108 0.98 10.70 0.95
CA LEU A 108 2.42 10.43 0.93
C LEU A 108 2.92 9.98 -0.46
N TYR A 109 2.13 9.19 -1.17
CA TYR A 109 2.47 8.72 -2.52
C TYR A 109 2.03 9.68 -3.63
N SER A 110 1.37 10.79 -3.31
CA SER A 110 0.79 11.69 -4.31
C SER A 110 1.80 12.20 -5.33
N ASP A 111 3.03 12.52 -4.92
CA ASP A 111 4.11 12.96 -5.81
C ASP A 111 4.54 11.86 -6.77
N VAL A 112 4.64 10.62 -6.30
CA VAL A 112 4.95 9.46 -7.14
C VAL A 112 3.81 9.17 -8.11
N LEU A 113 2.55 9.21 -7.63
CA LEU A 113 1.37 8.95 -8.43
C LEU A 113 1.13 10.03 -9.50
N SER A 114 1.38 11.30 -9.17
CA SER A 114 1.15 12.46 -10.06
C SER A 114 2.41 12.93 -10.82
N ASN A 115 3.60 12.45 -10.45
CA ASN A 115 4.91 12.98 -10.87
C ASN A 115 5.13 14.46 -10.51
N ASN A 116 4.52 14.94 -9.43
CA ASN A 116 4.74 16.28 -8.91
C ASN A 116 6.10 16.33 -8.16
N GLY A 117 6.96 17.25 -8.55
CA GLY A 117 8.28 17.44 -7.91
C GLY A 117 9.37 16.47 -8.36
N GLY A 118 9.05 15.42 -9.13
CA GLY A 118 9.99 14.44 -9.64
C GLY A 118 9.44 13.66 -10.83
N LYS A 119 10.12 12.59 -11.20
CA LYS A 119 9.73 11.74 -12.31
C LYS A 119 9.69 10.28 -11.85
N PHE A 120 8.49 9.71 -11.87
CA PHE A 120 8.30 8.28 -11.74
C PHE A 120 8.41 7.59 -13.10
N SER A 121 9.23 6.55 -13.15
CA SER A 121 9.50 5.76 -14.34
C SER A 121 9.17 4.30 -14.05
N GLY A 122 8.02 3.82 -14.53
CA GLY A 122 7.56 2.46 -14.28
C GLY A 122 6.04 2.32 -14.36
N THR A 123 5.52 1.25 -13.76
CA THR A 123 4.08 0.98 -13.66
C THR A 123 3.56 1.49 -12.32
N LYS A 124 2.42 2.15 -12.35
CA LYS A 124 1.69 2.55 -11.15
C LYS A 124 0.20 2.32 -11.32
N GLY A 125 -0.48 2.09 -10.23
CA GLY A 125 -1.94 1.96 -10.19
C GLY A 125 -2.47 2.52 -8.88
N TYR A 126 -3.63 3.14 -8.97
CA TYR A 126 -4.35 3.68 -7.84
C TYR A 126 -5.85 3.71 -8.18
N ASP A 127 -6.66 3.25 -7.26
CA ASP A 127 -8.11 3.41 -7.27
C ASP A 127 -8.65 3.24 -5.85
N SER A 128 -9.83 3.78 -5.54
CA SER A 128 -10.51 3.58 -4.28
C SER A 128 -12.01 3.84 -4.41
N ASP A 129 -12.80 3.24 -3.54
CA ASP A 129 -14.22 3.52 -3.33
C ASP A 129 -14.56 3.63 -1.83
N GLU A 130 -15.83 3.35 -1.42
CA GLU A 130 -16.29 3.61 -0.06
C GLU A 130 -15.66 2.68 1.01
N ASP A 131 -15.20 1.48 0.63
CA ASP A 131 -14.72 0.45 1.56
C ASP A 131 -13.46 -0.28 1.08
N SER A 132 -12.87 0.17 -0.01
CA SER A 132 -11.72 -0.48 -0.61
C SER A 132 -10.84 0.47 -1.41
N GLY A 133 -9.55 0.13 -1.51
CA GLY A 133 -8.61 0.89 -2.31
C GLY A 133 -7.29 0.14 -2.51
N TYR A 134 -6.52 0.58 -3.48
CA TYR A 134 -5.18 0.08 -3.69
C TYR A 134 -4.23 1.17 -4.20
N ILE A 135 -2.97 1.00 -3.82
CA ILE A 135 -1.83 1.69 -4.44
C ILE A 135 -0.82 0.61 -4.82
N VAL A 136 -0.36 0.59 -6.07
CA VAL A 136 0.70 -0.29 -6.55
C VAL A 136 1.73 0.50 -7.34
N LEU A 137 3.00 0.33 -6.99
CA LEU A 137 4.13 0.99 -7.64
C LEU A 137 5.20 -0.03 -8.00
N ASN A 138 5.67 -0.02 -9.25
CA ASN A 138 6.79 -0.83 -9.70
C ASN A 138 7.67 0.00 -10.63
N GLY A 139 8.72 0.57 -10.10
CA GLY A 139 9.61 1.42 -10.88
C GLY A 139 10.53 2.25 -10.00
N ASP A 140 10.95 3.37 -10.55
CA ASP A 140 11.90 4.25 -9.92
C ASP A 140 11.36 5.68 -9.88
N PHE A 141 11.53 6.35 -8.76
CA PHE A 141 11.27 7.77 -8.62
C PHE A 141 12.59 8.53 -8.56
N GLU A 142 12.71 9.56 -9.38
CA GLU A 142 13.88 10.41 -9.48
C GLU A 142 13.47 11.87 -9.37
N ASP A 143 14.08 12.59 -8.46
CA ASP A 143 14.00 14.04 -8.35
C ASP A 143 15.42 14.65 -8.37
N GLU A 144 15.56 15.97 -8.12
CA GLU A 144 16.84 16.67 -8.19
C GLU A 144 17.88 16.13 -7.18
N ASP A 145 17.42 15.56 -6.05
CA ASP A 145 18.27 15.19 -4.92
C ASP A 145 18.23 13.70 -4.58
N SER A 146 17.27 12.93 -5.13
CA SER A 146 17.05 11.54 -4.74
C SER A 146 16.69 10.61 -5.89
N TYR A 147 17.07 9.35 -5.73
CA TYR A 147 16.65 8.22 -6.53
C TYR A 147 16.13 7.14 -5.60
N SER A 148 14.94 6.65 -5.85
CA SER A 148 14.31 5.64 -5.00
C SER A 148 13.61 4.58 -5.84
N PRO A 149 14.01 3.30 -5.71
CA PRO A 149 13.25 2.21 -6.28
C PRO A 149 11.98 1.97 -5.47
N TYR A 150 10.89 1.68 -6.17
CA TYR A 150 9.61 1.30 -5.60
C TYR A 150 9.21 -0.08 -6.12
N TYR A 151 8.76 -0.91 -5.23
CA TYR A 151 7.98 -2.10 -5.49
C TYR A 151 7.04 -2.28 -4.31
N ASP A 152 5.99 -1.46 -4.31
CA ASP A 152 5.14 -1.25 -3.17
C ASP A 152 3.71 -1.60 -3.52
N VAL A 153 3.03 -2.23 -2.59
CA VAL A 153 1.59 -2.43 -2.62
C VAL A 153 1.00 -1.98 -1.30
N LEU A 154 -0.11 -1.28 -1.38
CA LEU A 154 -0.98 -0.98 -0.26
C LEU A 154 -2.40 -1.33 -0.68
N ILE A 155 -3.07 -2.15 0.09
CA ILE A 155 -4.45 -2.61 -0.12
C ILE A 155 -5.26 -2.24 1.11
N TRP A 156 -6.40 -1.63 0.87
CA TRP A 156 -7.43 -1.40 1.86
C TRP A 156 -8.68 -2.16 1.47
N LYS A 157 -9.22 -2.96 2.39
CA LYS A 157 -10.54 -3.57 2.26
C LYS A 157 -11.24 -3.61 3.61
N ASP A 158 -12.45 -3.07 3.65
CA ASP A 158 -13.24 -2.94 4.88
C ASP A 158 -12.45 -2.28 6.01
N ASN A 159 -12.23 -2.95 7.13
CA ASN A 159 -11.48 -2.43 8.26
C ASN A 159 -10.02 -2.91 8.32
N VAL A 160 -9.47 -3.42 7.21
CA VAL A 160 -8.10 -3.93 7.11
C VAL A 160 -7.29 -3.14 6.10
N VAL A 161 -6.05 -2.80 6.46
CA VAL A 161 -5.03 -2.26 5.55
C VAL A 161 -3.82 -3.20 5.55
N ILE A 162 -3.37 -3.58 4.37
CA ILE A 162 -2.19 -4.41 4.15
C ILE A 162 -1.17 -3.63 3.34
N MET A 163 0.10 -3.72 3.76
CA MET A 163 1.22 -3.13 3.01
C MET A 163 2.34 -4.14 2.82
N ALA A 164 2.99 -4.08 1.67
CA ALA A 164 4.28 -4.72 1.41
C ALA A 164 5.13 -3.80 0.54
N TYR A 165 6.38 -3.57 0.94
CA TYR A 165 7.26 -2.66 0.22
C TYR A 165 8.74 -2.99 0.41
N LEU A 166 9.58 -2.43 -0.47
CA LEU A 166 11.02 -2.55 -0.38
C LEU A 166 11.57 -1.82 0.85
N SER A 167 12.46 -2.48 1.60
CA SER A 167 13.22 -1.89 2.69
C SER A 167 14.70 -2.26 2.57
N ASN A 168 15.59 -1.46 3.18
CA ASN A 168 17.03 -1.73 3.29
C ASN A 168 17.75 -2.08 1.98
N ILE A 169 17.28 -1.57 0.85
CA ILE A 169 17.87 -1.83 -0.48
C ILE A 169 19.17 -1.04 -0.69
N ASN A 170 20.24 -1.74 -1.01
CA ASN A 170 21.55 -1.13 -1.24
C ASN A 170 22.12 -1.41 -2.66
N SER A 171 21.46 -2.26 -3.45
CA SER A 171 21.90 -2.62 -4.80
C SER A 171 20.76 -3.06 -5.71
N GLU A 172 20.93 -2.98 -7.03
CA GLU A 172 19.95 -3.45 -8.02
C GLU A 172 19.66 -4.97 -7.90
N SER A 173 20.65 -5.76 -7.47
CA SER A 173 20.45 -7.20 -7.26
C SER A 173 19.53 -7.48 -6.07
N GLU A 174 19.57 -6.66 -5.02
CA GLU A 174 18.66 -6.73 -3.89
C GLU A 174 17.24 -6.34 -4.30
N VAL A 175 17.06 -5.29 -5.11
CA VAL A 175 15.74 -4.95 -5.68
C VAL A 175 15.11 -6.15 -6.38
N SER A 176 15.88 -6.86 -7.24
CA SER A 176 15.37 -8.03 -7.96
C SER A 176 14.99 -9.20 -7.03
N THR A 177 15.69 -9.35 -5.91
CA THR A 177 15.40 -10.39 -4.91
C THR A 177 14.15 -10.03 -4.12
N ALA A 178 14.07 -8.81 -3.62
CA ALA A 178 12.94 -8.29 -2.85
C ALA A 178 11.62 -8.31 -3.66
N LYS A 179 11.67 -7.93 -4.95
CA LYS A 179 10.51 -8.02 -5.85
C LYS A 179 9.92 -9.43 -5.92
N LYS A 180 10.77 -10.46 -5.99
CA LYS A 180 10.31 -11.85 -6.03
C LYS A 180 9.70 -12.30 -4.71
N GLU A 181 10.22 -11.81 -3.61
CA GLU A 181 9.70 -12.09 -2.28
C GLU A 181 8.30 -11.48 -2.12
N ILE A 182 8.14 -10.19 -2.42
CA ILE A 182 6.82 -9.52 -2.41
C ILE A 182 5.84 -10.19 -3.39
N ASP A 183 6.29 -10.56 -4.61
CA ASP A 183 5.47 -11.29 -5.58
C ASP A 183 4.94 -12.62 -5.01
N SER A 184 5.78 -13.35 -4.29
CA SER A 184 5.39 -14.63 -3.68
C SER A 184 4.39 -14.42 -2.55
N PHE A 185 4.62 -13.41 -1.71
CA PHE A 185 3.69 -13.03 -0.65
C PHE A 185 2.31 -12.63 -1.18
N LEU A 186 2.27 -11.76 -2.21
CA LEU A 186 1.02 -11.34 -2.82
C LEU A 186 0.29 -12.48 -3.55
N ASP A 187 1.04 -13.42 -4.16
CA ASP A 187 0.46 -14.61 -4.76
C ASP A 187 -0.22 -15.49 -3.71
N ALA A 188 0.40 -15.67 -2.54
CA ALA A 188 -0.17 -16.42 -1.43
C ALA A 188 -1.48 -15.80 -0.94
N LEU A 189 -1.57 -14.46 -0.89
CA LEU A 189 -2.78 -13.73 -0.53
C LEU A 189 -3.81 -13.62 -1.67
N GLY A 190 -3.46 -13.99 -2.91
CA GLY A 190 -4.33 -13.76 -4.07
C GLY A 190 -4.44 -12.30 -4.52
N TYR A 191 -3.55 -11.44 -4.04
CA TYR A 191 -3.57 -10.01 -4.30
C TYR A 191 -2.84 -9.60 -5.59
N PRO A 192 -3.19 -8.44 -6.16
CA PRO A 192 -2.52 -7.92 -7.35
C PRO A 192 -1.08 -7.50 -7.04
N LYS A 193 -0.19 -7.81 -7.97
CA LYS A 193 1.22 -7.41 -7.90
C LYS A 193 1.44 -6.01 -8.49
N PRO A 194 2.43 -5.23 -7.98
CA PRO A 194 2.87 -3.97 -8.57
C PRO A 194 3.33 -4.03 -10.02
#